data_67e1c6507ae6e2b7072d5d1a528017f9
#
_entry.id   67e1c6507ae6e2b7072d5d1a528017f9
#
_cell.length_a   1.000
_cell.length_b   1.000
_cell.length_c   1.000
_cell.angle_alpha   90.00
_cell.angle_beta   90.00
_cell.angle_gamma   90.00
#
_symmetry.space_group_name_H-M   'P 1'
#
loop_
_entity.id
_entity.type
_entity.pdbx_description
1 polymer ?
#
loop_
_entity_poly.entity_id
_entity_poly.type
_entity_poly.pdbx_seq_one_letter_code
_entity_poly.pdbx_strand_id
1 'polypeptide(L)'
;EKDAIQPGDLLIVLGGPAMLIGLGGGAASSVDSGTMGESLDFASVQRENPEMERRCQEVIDTCWRLEDFNPIVSVHDVGAGGLSNAMPELVNDHELGAVLNLRKIPSLEPGMSPMEIWSNEAQERYVLAIRPESLEQFEEICARERCPFAVLGEATEARHLTVEDPLFENNAVDIPMQVMLGGTPRM
;
A
#
# COMPACT_ATOMS: atom_id res chain seq x y z
N GLU A 1 -22.85 3.51 8.03
CA GLU A 1 -21.99 2.38 8.48
C GLU A 1 -20.95 2.16 7.40
N LYS A 2 -19.67 2.07 7.76
CA LYS A 2 -18.65 1.66 6.80
C LYS A 2 -18.86 0.18 6.50
N ASP A 3 -18.93 -0.16 5.21
CA ASP A 3 -18.94 -1.55 4.81
C ASP A 3 -17.64 -2.23 5.22
N ALA A 4 -17.74 -3.45 5.75
CA ALA A 4 -16.57 -4.23 6.08
C ALA A 4 -15.95 -4.82 4.80
N ILE A 5 -14.62 -4.89 4.75
CA ILE A 5 -13.91 -5.65 3.71
C ILE A 5 -14.39 -7.10 3.77
N GLN A 6 -14.56 -7.72 2.60
CA GLN A 6 -14.98 -9.11 2.45
C GLN A 6 -13.92 -9.91 1.66
N PRO A 7 -13.86 -11.23 1.85
CA PRO A 7 -13.05 -12.07 0.98
C PRO A 7 -13.41 -11.86 -0.50
N GLY A 8 -12.40 -11.70 -1.35
CA GLY A 8 -12.56 -11.37 -2.76
C GLY A 8 -12.56 -9.88 -3.09
N ASP A 9 -12.60 -8.99 -2.10
CA ASP A 9 -12.40 -7.56 -2.34
C ASP A 9 -11.01 -7.29 -2.87
N LEU A 10 -10.91 -6.43 -3.85
CA LEU A 10 -9.67 -6.08 -4.51
C LEU A 10 -8.85 -5.14 -3.63
N LEU A 11 -7.57 -5.46 -3.50
CA LEU A 11 -6.60 -4.66 -2.76
C LEU A 11 -5.73 -3.86 -3.73
N ILE A 12 -5.77 -2.55 -3.58
CA ILE A 12 -5.23 -1.58 -4.54
C ILE A 12 -4.20 -0.70 -3.86
N VAL A 13 -3.14 -0.36 -4.59
CA VAL A 13 -2.31 0.80 -4.30
C VAL A 13 -2.69 1.94 -5.25
N LEU A 14 -2.97 3.11 -4.69
CA LEU A 14 -3.31 4.34 -5.40
C LEU A 14 -2.15 5.32 -5.23
N GLY A 15 -1.74 6.00 -6.30
CA GLY A 15 -0.76 7.07 -6.24
C GLY A 15 0.57 6.75 -6.90
N GLY A 16 1.62 7.39 -6.41
CA GLY A 16 2.94 7.36 -7.02
C GLY A 16 3.65 6.00 -6.95
N PRO A 17 4.65 5.80 -7.81
CA PRO A 17 5.43 4.57 -7.82
C PRO A 17 6.41 4.51 -6.64
N ALA A 18 6.84 3.29 -6.29
CA ALA A 18 7.98 3.08 -5.44
C ALA A 18 9.27 3.59 -6.10
N MET A 19 10.13 4.21 -5.32
CA MET A 19 11.43 4.72 -5.73
C MET A 19 12.47 4.37 -4.66
N LEU A 20 13.76 4.53 -4.93
CA LEU A 20 14.84 4.26 -3.97
C LEU A 20 14.94 5.29 -2.82
N ILE A 21 13.94 6.11 -2.63
CA ILE A 21 13.74 6.97 -1.46
C ILE A 21 12.88 6.26 -0.41
N GLY A 22 12.99 6.64 0.85
CA GLY A 22 12.17 6.06 1.93
C GLY A 22 12.61 4.68 2.41
N LEU A 23 13.82 4.23 2.07
CA LEU A 23 14.39 2.96 2.55
C LEU A 23 15.10 3.09 3.91
N GLY A 24 15.36 4.32 4.34
CA GLY A 24 16.01 4.60 5.62
C GLY A 24 15.12 4.43 6.84
N GLY A 25 13.83 4.23 6.64
CA GLY A 25 12.82 4.13 7.68
C GLY A 25 12.46 5.45 8.35
N GLY A 26 11.33 5.46 9.10
CA GLY A 26 10.89 6.64 9.85
C GLY A 26 11.90 7.18 10.86
N ALA A 27 12.84 6.32 11.34
CA ALA A 27 13.92 6.73 12.21
C ALA A 27 14.93 7.65 11.51
N ALA A 28 15.19 7.47 10.22
CA ALA A 28 16.10 8.31 9.45
C ALA A 28 15.58 9.73 9.27
N SER A 29 14.26 9.92 9.16
CA SER A 29 13.64 11.24 9.04
C SER A 29 13.66 12.06 10.34
N SER A 30 13.95 11.43 11.47
CA SER A 30 14.02 12.06 12.80
C SER A 30 15.45 12.47 13.22
N VAL A 31 16.44 12.24 12.37
CA VAL A 31 17.85 12.59 12.62
C VAL A 31 18.22 13.85 11.83
N ASP A 32 19.04 14.72 12.43
CA ASP A 32 19.50 15.94 11.75
C ASP A 32 20.25 15.60 10.46
N SER A 33 19.89 16.28 9.38
CA SER A 33 20.53 16.14 8.06
C SER A 33 22.05 16.33 8.17
N GLY A 34 22.80 15.39 7.57
CA GLY A 34 24.26 15.42 7.57
C GLY A 34 24.93 14.66 8.71
N THR A 35 24.18 14.11 9.67
CA THR A 35 24.73 13.24 10.74
C THR A 35 24.84 11.79 10.32
N MET A 36 24.06 11.38 9.34
CA MET A 36 24.16 10.08 8.67
C MET A 36 24.87 10.24 7.33
N GLY A 37 25.55 9.20 6.87
CA GLY A 37 26.25 9.24 5.58
C GLY A 37 25.31 9.64 4.44
N GLU A 38 25.85 10.32 3.43
CA GLU A 38 25.13 10.89 2.28
C GLU A 38 24.11 9.90 1.63
N SER A 39 24.45 8.60 1.59
CA SER A 39 23.56 7.55 1.08
C SER A 39 22.31 7.31 1.93
N LEU A 40 22.38 7.54 3.25
CA LEU A 40 21.26 7.42 4.16
C LEU A 40 20.37 8.67 4.16
N ASP A 41 20.97 9.85 3.95
CA ASP A 41 20.22 11.09 3.77
C ASP A 41 19.37 11.03 2.49
N PHE A 42 19.89 10.45 1.40
CA PHE A 42 19.13 10.21 0.17
C PHE A 42 18.04 9.14 0.33
N ALA A 43 18.23 8.18 1.24
CA ALA A 43 17.25 7.12 1.52
C ALA A 43 16.18 7.54 2.55
N SER A 44 16.24 8.76 3.08
CA SER A 44 15.23 9.27 4.01
C SER A 44 13.89 9.53 3.32
N VAL A 45 12.80 9.50 4.11
CA VAL A 45 11.45 9.76 3.60
C VAL A 45 11.39 11.18 3.05
N GLN A 46 11.00 11.31 1.78
CA GLN A 46 10.80 12.58 1.11
C GLN A 46 9.38 12.72 0.59
N ARG A 47 8.80 13.90 0.70
CA ARG A 47 7.49 14.28 0.19
C ARG A 47 7.69 15.30 -0.91
N GLU A 48 7.87 14.82 -2.14
CA GLU A 48 8.32 15.66 -3.25
C GLU A 48 7.25 15.90 -4.32
N ASN A 49 6.12 15.19 -4.28
CA ASN A 49 5.13 15.27 -5.34
C ASN A 49 3.74 15.71 -4.85
N PRO A 50 3.56 17.01 -4.52
CA PRO A 50 2.27 17.54 -4.06
C PRO A 50 1.16 17.41 -5.12
N GLU A 51 1.50 17.34 -6.40
CA GLU A 51 0.52 17.10 -7.46
C GLU A 51 -0.02 15.66 -7.40
N MET A 52 0.83 14.69 -7.15
CA MET A 52 0.39 13.30 -6.98
C MET A 52 -0.51 13.17 -5.76
N GLU A 53 -0.13 13.77 -4.64
CA GLU A 53 -0.96 13.82 -3.44
C GLU A 53 -2.34 14.40 -3.74
N ARG A 54 -2.39 15.52 -4.44
CA ARG A 54 -3.64 16.14 -4.85
C ARG A 54 -4.48 15.22 -5.73
N ARG A 55 -3.89 14.52 -6.69
CA ARG A 55 -4.60 13.57 -7.55
C ARG A 55 -5.21 12.41 -6.75
N CYS A 56 -4.47 11.87 -5.78
CA CYS A 56 -5.00 10.86 -4.86
C CYS A 56 -6.20 11.41 -4.07
N GLN A 57 -6.09 12.61 -3.51
CA GLN A 57 -7.17 13.25 -2.76
C GLN A 57 -8.41 13.47 -3.63
N GLU A 58 -8.25 13.96 -4.88
CA GLU A 58 -9.38 14.16 -5.80
C GLU A 58 -10.09 12.83 -6.14
N VAL A 59 -9.35 11.71 -6.27
CA VAL A 59 -9.95 10.39 -6.45
C VAL A 59 -10.76 10.00 -5.21
N ILE A 60 -10.15 10.08 -4.03
CA ILE A 60 -10.79 9.71 -2.77
C ILE A 60 -12.02 10.58 -2.51
N ASP A 61 -11.91 11.90 -2.68
CA ASP A 61 -13.01 12.84 -2.47
C ASP A 61 -14.15 12.63 -3.49
N THR A 62 -13.80 12.30 -4.73
CA THR A 62 -14.81 11.96 -5.75
C THR A 62 -15.57 10.71 -5.38
N CYS A 63 -14.87 9.65 -4.96
CA CYS A 63 -15.50 8.42 -4.48
C CYS A 63 -16.39 8.70 -3.26
N TRP A 64 -15.90 9.48 -2.31
CA TRP A 64 -16.65 9.86 -1.11
C TRP A 64 -17.97 10.58 -1.43
N ARG A 65 -17.97 11.50 -2.41
CA ARG A 65 -19.16 12.25 -2.83
C ARG A 65 -20.25 11.38 -3.47
N LEU A 66 -19.92 10.15 -3.84
CA LEU A 66 -20.89 9.20 -4.39
C LEU A 66 -21.75 8.52 -3.32
N GLU A 67 -21.49 8.79 -2.03
CA GLU A 67 -22.26 8.28 -0.90
C GLU A 67 -22.45 6.74 -0.97
N ASP A 68 -23.70 6.29 -1.18
CA ASP A 68 -24.04 4.86 -1.29
C ASP A 68 -23.41 4.16 -2.51
N PHE A 69 -22.91 4.91 -3.48
CA PHE A 69 -22.24 4.40 -4.68
C PHE A 69 -20.72 4.52 -4.59
N ASN A 70 -20.17 4.81 -3.41
CA ASN A 70 -18.75 4.90 -3.21
C ASN A 70 -18.07 3.55 -3.46
N PRO A 71 -17.15 3.46 -4.45
CA PRO A 71 -16.46 2.20 -4.72
C PRO A 71 -15.46 1.81 -3.62
N ILE A 72 -15.01 2.76 -2.80
CA ILE A 72 -14.02 2.51 -1.75
C ILE A 72 -14.70 1.96 -0.49
N VAL A 73 -14.33 0.73 -0.11
CA VAL A 73 -14.78 0.09 1.13
C VAL A 73 -13.92 0.54 2.32
N SER A 74 -12.62 0.57 2.13
CA SER A 74 -11.66 1.00 3.16
C SER A 74 -10.44 1.64 2.53
N VAL A 75 -9.76 2.51 3.27
CA VAL A 75 -8.57 3.25 2.83
C VAL A 75 -7.62 3.48 3.99
N HIS A 76 -6.31 3.31 3.72
CA HIS A 76 -5.21 3.68 4.59
C HIS A 76 -4.16 4.45 3.80
N ASP A 77 -3.50 5.42 4.43
CA ASP A 77 -2.30 6.04 3.87
C ASP A 77 -1.08 5.11 4.00
N VAL A 78 -0.12 5.28 3.12
CA VAL A 78 1.16 4.56 3.19
C VAL A 78 2.18 5.43 3.90
N GLY A 79 2.47 5.06 5.14
CA GLY A 79 3.43 5.75 6.00
C GLY A 79 4.68 4.90 6.28
N ALA A 80 5.10 4.90 7.55
CA ALA A 80 6.24 4.14 8.02
C ALA A 80 6.08 2.64 7.73
N GLY A 81 7.14 2.00 7.26
CA GLY A 81 7.14 0.61 6.82
C GLY A 81 6.56 0.38 5.43
N GLY A 82 6.04 1.40 4.77
CA GLY A 82 5.49 1.29 3.41
C GLY A 82 4.30 0.35 3.33
N LEU A 83 4.20 -0.38 2.21
CA LEU A 83 3.12 -1.35 2.00
C LEU A 83 3.19 -2.54 2.96
N SER A 84 4.38 -2.83 3.52
CA SER A 84 4.58 -3.91 4.50
C SER A 84 3.83 -3.67 5.81
N ASN A 85 3.45 -2.44 6.08
CA ASN A 85 2.60 -2.06 7.20
C ASN A 85 1.16 -1.78 6.76
N ALA A 86 0.97 -0.91 5.77
CA ALA A 86 -0.35 -0.42 5.37
C ALA A 86 -1.30 -1.53 4.86
N MET A 87 -0.80 -2.47 4.04
CA MET A 87 -1.64 -3.55 3.50
C MET A 87 -2.10 -4.56 4.55
N PRO A 88 -1.21 -5.08 5.42
CA PRO A 88 -1.65 -5.95 6.50
C PRO A 88 -2.62 -5.27 7.47
N GLU A 89 -2.39 -4.01 7.84
CA GLU A 89 -3.31 -3.27 8.71
C GLU A 89 -4.70 -3.16 8.09
N LEU A 90 -4.78 -2.80 6.80
CA LEU A 90 -6.04 -2.66 6.08
C LEU A 90 -6.93 -3.91 6.18
N VAL A 91 -6.36 -5.11 6.02
CA VAL A 91 -7.14 -6.36 6.06
C VAL A 91 -7.32 -6.91 7.49
N ASN A 92 -6.35 -6.66 8.38
CA ASN A 92 -6.40 -7.15 9.77
C ASN A 92 -7.53 -6.50 10.57
N ASP A 93 -7.85 -5.23 10.30
CA ASP A 93 -8.96 -4.53 10.94
C ASP A 93 -10.32 -5.22 10.71
N HIS A 94 -10.39 -6.05 9.67
CA HIS A 94 -11.56 -6.85 9.30
C HIS A 94 -11.39 -8.36 9.54
N GLU A 95 -10.35 -8.75 10.28
CA GLU A 95 -10.02 -10.15 10.60
C GLU A 95 -9.76 -11.04 9.36
N LEU A 96 -9.25 -10.45 8.29
CA LEU A 96 -8.93 -11.11 7.02
C LEU A 96 -7.43 -11.28 6.80
N GLY A 97 -7.07 -11.97 5.74
CA GLY A 97 -5.74 -12.04 5.16
C GLY A 97 -5.72 -11.47 3.75
N ALA A 98 -4.61 -11.68 3.03
CA ALA A 98 -4.45 -11.21 1.67
C ALA A 98 -3.53 -12.10 0.85
N VAL A 99 -3.79 -12.17 -0.46
CA VAL A 99 -2.87 -12.71 -1.46
C VAL A 99 -2.56 -11.59 -2.45
N LEU A 100 -1.29 -11.21 -2.53
CA LEU A 100 -0.81 -10.08 -3.30
C LEU A 100 0.29 -10.49 -4.26
N ASN A 101 0.38 -9.82 -5.41
CA ASN A 101 1.47 -9.95 -6.36
C ASN A 101 2.41 -8.76 -6.24
N LEU A 102 3.63 -9.00 -5.76
CA LEU A 102 4.65 -7.99 -5.53
C LEU A 102 4.98 -7.18 -6.79
N ARG A 103 5.04 -7.86 -7.95
CA ARG A 103 5.47 -7.22 -9.20
C ARG A 103 4.41 -6.33 -9.86
N LYS A 104 3.18 -6.35 -9.33
CA LYS A 104 2.14 -5.38 -9.71
C LYS A 104 2.30 -4.03 -9.01
N ILE A 105 3.12 -3.93 -7.97
CA ILE A 105 3.42 -2.65 -7.32
C ILE A 105 4.17 -1.76 -8.30
N PRO A 106 3.63 -0.57 -8.64
CA PRO A 106 4.31 0.35 -9.53
C PRO A 106 5.67 0.78 -8.97
N SER A 107 6.73 0.69 -9.77
CA SER A 107 8.08 1.11 -9.42
C SER A 107 8.74 1.80 -10.59
N LEU A 108 9.51 2.86 -10.32
CA LEU A 108 10.37 3.52 -11.31
C LEU A 108 11.78 2.92 -11.35
N GLU A 109 12.11 2.03 -10.42
CA GLU A 109 13.45 1.47 -10.25
C GLU A 109 13.45 -0.03 -10.55
N PRO A 110 13.82 -0.44 -11.77
CA PRO A 110 13.76 -1.85 -12.19
C PRO A 110 14.61 -2.80 -11.35
N GLY A 111 15.64 -2.28 -10.69
CA GLY A 111 16.58 -3.05 -9.88
C GLY A 111 16.20 -3.24 -8.42
N MET A 112 15.04 -2.74 -7.97
CA MET A 112 14.62 -2.89 -6.57
C MET A 112 14.37 -4.36 -6.22
N SER A 113 14.94 -4.77 -5.08
CA SER A 113 14.69 -6.07 -4.48
C SER A 113 13.25 -6.19 -3.97
N PRO A 114 12.74 -7.40 -3.71
CA PRO A 114 11.43 -7.59 -3.10
C PRO A 114 11.22 -6.81 -1.82
N MET A 115 12.24 -6.81 -0.94
CA MET A 115 12.19 -6.05 0.31
C MET A 115 12.10 -4.54 0.07
N GLU A 116 12.90 -4.00 -0.85
CA GLU A 116 12.87 -2.58 -1.19
C GLU A 116 11.53 -2.14 -1.78
N ILE A 117 10.87 -2.98 -2.58
CA ILE A 117 9.54 -2.70 -3.11
C ILE A 117 8.49 -2.75 -2.00
N TRP A 118 8.51 -3.80 -1.18
CA TRP A 118 7.48 -4.07 -0.19
C TRP A 118 7.53 -3.13 1.02
N SER A 119 8.74 -2.79 1.48
CA SER A 119 8.96 -1.92 2.65
C SER A 119 9.28 -0.48 2.27
N ASN A 120 9.10 -0.09 1.00
CA ASN A 120 9.39 1.26 0.53
C ASN A 120 8.43 2.28 1.15
N GLU A 121 8.99 3.34 1.75
CA GLU A 121 8.23 4.42 2.37
C GLU A 121 8.01 5.62 1.45
N ALA A 122 8.13 5.45 0.12
CA ALA A 122 7.76 6.50 -0.83
C ALA A 122 6.34 7.01 -0.52
N GLN A 123 6.22 8.32 -0.39
CA GLN A 123 4.97 8.98 0.00
C GLN A 123 4.02 9.14 -1.19
N GLU A 124 2.90 9.84 -0.97
CA GLU A 124 1.85 10.07 -1.96
C GLU A 124 1.24 8.77 -2.49
N ARG A 125 1.03 7.81 -1.56
CA ARG A 125 0.38 6.53 -1.84
C ARG A 125 -0.67 6.22 -0.78
N TYR A 126 -1.72 5.52 -1.23
CA TYR A 126 -2.77 4.98 -0.38
C TYR A 126 -3.02 3.52 -0.73
N VAL A 127 -3.42 2.73 0.25
CA VAL A 127 -3.93 1.38 0.02
C VAL A 127 -5.43 1.37 0.22
N LEU A 128 -6.14 0.69 -0.66
CA LEU A 128 -7.60 0.68 -0.72
C LEU A 128 -8.13 -0.75 -0.84
N ALA A 129 -9.34 -0.97 -0.32
CA ALA A 129 -10.15 -2.13 -0.68
C ALA A 129 -11.39 -1.65 -1.45
N ILE A 130 -11.68 -2.30 -2.55
CA ILE A 130 -12.88 -2.06 -3.36
C ILE A 130 -13.57 -3.36 -3.71
N ARG A 131 -14.90 -3.31 -3.96
CA ARG A 131 -15.65 -4.45 -4.52
C ARG A 131 -15.22 -4.71 -5.96
N PRO A 132 -15.08 -5.99 -6.39
CA PRO A 132 -14.74 -6.29 -7.79
C PRO A 132 -15.67 -5.65 -8.82
N GLU A 133 -16.96 -5.60 -8.54
CA GLU A 133 -17.97 -4.97 -9.40
C GLU A 133 -17.84 -3.46 -9.53
N SER A 134 -17.12 -2.82 -8.62
CA SER A 134 -16.88 -1.37 -8.62
C SER A 134 -15.59 -0.97 -9.32
N LEU A 135 -14.82 -1.93 -9.82
CA LEU A 135 -13.50 -1.67 -10.42
C LEU A 135 -13.59 -0.73 -11.62
N GLU A 136 -14.52 -0.95 -12.54
CA GLU A 136 -14.70 -0.13 -13.74
C GLU A 136 -14.97 1.34 -13.38
N GLN A 137 -15.89 1.57 -12.43
CA GLN A 137 -16.19 2.92 -11.93
C GLN A 137 -14.96 3.59 -11.31
N PHE A 138 -14.19 2.83 -10.52
CA PHE A 138 -12.97 3.34 -9.89
C PHE A 138 -11.90 3.69 -10.93
N GLU A 139 -11.72 2.84 -11.96
CA GLU A 139 -10.82 3.08 -13.09
C GLU A 139 -11.16 4.38 -13.83
N GLU A 140 -12.44 4.62 -14.11
CA GLU A 140 -12.91 5.86 -14.76
C GLU A 140 -12.57 7.10 -13.93
N ILE A 141 -12.77 7.04 -12.61
CA ILE A 141 -12.44 8.13 -11.69
C ILE A 141 -10.92 8.39 -11.69
N CYS A 142 -10.12 7.34 -11.56
CA CYS A 142 -8.66 7.45 -11.58
C CYS A 142 -8.14 8.02 -12.92
N ALA A 143 -8.70 7.57 -14.05
CA ALA A 143 -8.34 8.06 -15.36
C ALA A 143 -8.65 9.57 -15.52
N ARG A 144 -9.82 10.01 -15.04
CA ARG A 144 -10.21 11.42 -15.05
C ARG A 144 -9.26 12.30 -14.26
N GLU A 145 -8.87 11.87 -13.07
CA GLU A 145 -7.95 12.60 -12.19
C GLU A 145 -6.48 12.37 -12.56
N ARG A 146 -6.19 11.54 -13.56
CA ARG A 146 -4.82 11.14 -13.96
C ARG A 146 -4.01 10.58 -12.79
N CYS A 147 -4.68 9.86 -11.90
CA CYS A 147 -4.08 9.22 -10.73
C CYS A 147 -3.78 7.75 -11.06
N PRO A 148 -2.52 7.32 -11.02
CA PRO A 148 -2.17 5.93 -11.23
C PRO A 148 -2.65 5.07 -10.07
N PHE A 149 -2.99 3.83 -10.37
CA PHE A 149 -3.29 2.81 -9.38
C PHE A 149 -2.90 1.42 -9.91
N ALA A 150 -2.82 0.45 -9.02
CA ALA A 150 -2.64 -0.95 -9.39
C ALA A 150 -3.42 -1.88 -8.46
N VAL A 151 -4.09 -2.88 -9.03
CA VAL A 151 -4.70 -3.97 -8.29
C VAL A 151 -3.60 -4.98 -7.95
N LEU A 152 -3.26 -5.11 -6.69
CA LEU A 152 -2.17 -5.99 -6.23
C LEU A 152 -2.64 -7.42 -6.00
N GLY A 153 -3.89 -7.60 -5.60
CA GLY A 153 -4.49 -8.89 -5.27
C GLY A 153 -5.84 -8.73 -4.60
N GLU A 154 -6.15 -9.65 -3.70
CA GLU A 154 -7.45 -9.72 -3.05
C GLU A 154 -7.37 -10.07 -1.57
N ALA A 155 -8.38 -9.67 -0.82
CA ALA A 155 -8.59 -10.07 0.56
C ALA A 155 -9.04 -11.54 0.62
N THR A 156 -8.59 -12.26 1.63
CA THR A 156 -8.90 -13.69 1.81
C THR A 156 -9.51 -13.95 3.19
N GLU A 157 -10.37 -14.96 3.26
CA GLU A 157 -10.95 -15.41 4.54
C GLU A 157 -9.87 -15.96 5.49
N ALA A 158 -8.86 -16.65 4.92
CA ALA A 158 -7.73 -17.12 5.71
C ALA A 158 -6.92 -15.94 6.24
N ARG A 159 -6.72 -15.88 7.56
CA ARG A 159 -5.91 -14.85 8.23
C ARG A 159 -4.42 -15.11 8.00
N HIS A 160 -4.00 -15.01 6.76
CA HIS A 160 -2.65 -15.26 6.29
C HIS A 160 -2.28 -14.21 5.24
N LEU A 161 -1.06 -13.70 5.30
CA LEU A 161 -0.52 -12.79 4.30
C LEU A 161 0.42 -13.56 3.38
N THR A 162 0.10 -13.59 2.09
CA THR A 162 0.96 -14.10 1.05
C THR A 162 1.28 -12.99 0.07
N VAL A 163 2.56 -12.69 -0.12
CA VAL A 163 3.05 -11.78 -1.16
C VAL A 163 3.90 -12.58 -2.12
N GLU A 164 3.33 -12.87 -3.27
CA GLU A 164 3.95 -13.66 -4.32
C GLU A 164 4.95 -12.81 -5.13
N ASP A 165 6.11 -13.38 -5.44
CA ASP A 165 7.06 -12.81 -6.39
C ASP A 165 7.19 -13.72 -7.62
N PRO A 166 6.41 -13.48 -8.68
CA PRO A 166 6.48 -14.29 -9.88
C PRO A 166 7.84 -14.24 -10.61
N LEU A 167 8.62 -13.18 -10.38
CA LEU A 167 9.94 -13.04 -11.00
C LEU A 167 10.96 -14.04 -10.43
N PHE A 168 10.88 -14.30 -9.13
CA PHE A 168 11.74 -15.25 -8.44
C PHE A 168 11.05 -16.59 -8.14
N GLU A 169 9.81 -16.76 -8.61
CA GLU A 169 9.02 -17.99 -8.44
C GLU A 169 8.91 -18.42 -6.96
N ASN A 170 8.74 -17.44 -6.06
CA ASN A 170 8.62 -17.68 -4.62
C ASN A 170 7.62 -16.72 -3.97
N ASN A 171 7.41 -16.87 -2.67
CA ASN A 171 6.69 -15.91 -1.84
C ASN A 171 7.69 -15.02 -1.11
N ALA A 172 7.64 -13.71 -1.38
CA ALA A 172 8.43 -12.72 -0.65
C ALA A 172 7.97 -12.60 0.82
N VAL A 173 6.68 -12.84 1.05
CA VAL A 173 6.07 -12.94 2.39
C VAL A 173 5.11 -14.12 2.40
N ASP A 174 5.16 -14.90 3.50
CA ASP A 174 4.26 -16.05 3.72
C ASP A 174 4.12 -16.25 5.23
N ILE A 175 3.15 -15.56 5.86
CA ILE A 175 3.07 -15.47 7.30
C ILE A 175 1.62 -15.36 7.80
N PRO A 176 1.26 -16.07 8.89
CA PRO A 176 -0.02 -15.85 9.56
C PRO A 176 -0.15 -14.42 10.10
N MET A 177 -1.29 -13.77 9.88
CA MET A 177 -1.56 -12.41 10.35
C MET A 177 -1.40 -12.26 11.86
N GLN A 178 -1.74 -13.30 12.63
CA GLN A 178 -1.58 -13.33 14.08
C GLN A 178 -0.11 -13.22 14.54
N VAL A 179 0.82 -13.73 13.73
CA VAL A 179 2.26 -13.64 14.03
C VAL A 179 2.76 -12.23 13.74
N MET A 180 2.23 -11.61 12.68
CA MET A 180 2.65 -10.30 12.22
C MET A 180 2.07 -9.16 13.08
N LEU A 181 0.77 -9.21 13.36
CA LEU A 181 0.02 -8.16 14.06
C LEU A 181 -0.61 -8.64 15.37
N GLY A 182 -0.26 -9.82 15.84
CA GLY A 182 -0.68 -10.35 17.12
C GLY A 182 -0.02 -9.66 18.32
N GLY A 183 -0.66 -9.74 19.48
CA GLY A 183 -0.10 -9.19 20.70
C GLY A 183 1.23 -9.86 21.08
N THR A 184 2.13 -9.08 21.68
CA THR A 184 3.41 -9.57 22.19
C THR A 184 3.19 -10.79 23.11
N PRO A 185 3.96 -11.89 22.95
CA PRO A 185 3.87 -13.01 23.86
C PRO A 185 4.06 -12.52 25.30
N ARG A 186 3.13 -12.87 26.18
CA ARG A 186 3.31 -12.62 27.62
C ARG A 186 4.39 -13.58 28.12
N MET A 187 5.49 -13.02 28.58
CA MET A 187 6.50 -13.77 29.35
C MET A 187 6.00 -14.09 30.74
#